data_213a084154e8793c3c402bf3bfe8a7b9
#
_entry.id   213a084154e8793c3c402bf3bfe8a7b9
#
_cell.length_a   1.000
_cell.length_b   1.000
_cell.length_c   1.000
_cell.angle_alpha   90.00
_cell.angle_beta   90.00
_cell.angle_gamma   90.00
#
_symmetry.space_group_name_H-M   'P 1'
#
loop_
_entity.id
_entity.type
_entity.pdbx_description
1 polymer ?
#
loop_
_entity_poly.entity_id
_entity_poly.type
_entity_poly.pdbx_seq_one_letter_code
_entity_poly.pdbx_strand_id
1 'polypeptide(L)'
;NYGWSQPAMGGRNLILIGGPRENEATRALARYWHKVEHHAEWTGFGELIIGGCELPISAGRGALILGPLPGNGLALIIDGDATGKRAAVALGEPTIPPMARTPFSNTLPDYIVTGPEFEAKGYGGVIAAGYFNYKWRVWRAASFLSSDCLRVE
;
A
#
# COMPACT_ATOMS: atom_id res chain seq x y z
N ASN A 1 -8.77 -22.14 -8.92
CA ASN A 1 -7.43 -21.98 -9.50
C ASN A 1 -7.36 -20.68 -10.30
N TYR A 2 -7.37 -19.57 -9.60
CA TYR A 2 -6.95 -18.33 -10.24
C TYR A 2 -5.43 -18.42 -10.34
N GLY A 3 -5.03 -19.06 -11.41
CA GLY A 3 -3.67 -19.39 -11.64
C GLY A 3 -2.83 -18.15 -11.82
N TRP A 4 -2.20 -17.76 -10.76
CA TRP A 4 -0.93 -17.11 -10.86
C TRP A 4 0.03 -18.17 -11.45
N SER A 5 -0.23 -18.56 -12.69
CA SER A 5 0.72 -19.38 -13.40
C SER A 5 1.96 -18.53 -13.60
N GLN A 6 3.02 -18.91 -12.95
CA GLN A 6 4.30 -18.20 -12.99
C GLN A 6 4.74 -17.72 -14.38
N PRO A 7 4.48 -18.43 -15.49
CA PRO A 7 4.88 -17.96 -16.82
C PRO A 7 4.16 -16.71 -17.30
N ALA A 8 2.91 -16.47 -16.86
CA ALA A 8 2.14 -15.32 -17.35
C ALA A 8 2.50 -14.01 -16.66
N MET A 9 3.16 -14.07 -15.50
CA MET A 9 3.46 -12.91 -14.67
C MET A 9 4.96 -12.69 -14.48
N GLY A 10 5.78 -13.64 -14.88
CA GLY A 10 7.24 -13.53 -14.78
C GLY A 10 7.77 -12.30 -15.53
N GLY A 11 8.49 -11.44 -14.82
CA GLY A 11 9.13 -10.27 -15.38
C GLY A 11 8.21 -9.07 -15.65
N ARG A 12 6.97 -9.07 -15.18
CA ARG A 12 6.03 -7.96 -15.33
C ARG A 12 5.72 -7.32 -13.97
N ASN A 13 5.54 -6.01 -13.99
CA ASN A 13 5.01 -5.27 -12.85
C ASN A 13 3.50 -5.13 -13.01
N LEU A 14 2.77 -5.20 -11.91
CA LEU A 14 1.32 -5.12 -11.88
C LEU A 14 0.85 -3.95 -11.02
N ILE A 15 -0.26 -3.35 -11.44
CA ILE A 15 -1.04 -2.45 -10.61
C ILE A 15 -2.39 -3.13 -10.37
N LEU A 16 -2.71 -3.39 -9.11
CA LEU A 16 -3.95 -4.04 -8.69
C LEU A 16 -4.84 -3.03 -7.98
N ILE A 17 -6.02 -2.81 -8.52
CA ILE A 17 -7.00 -1.87 -7.96
C ILE A 17 -8.03 -2.65 -7.16
N GLY A 18 -8.10 -2.36 -5.87
CA GLY A 18 -8.97 -3.03 -4.92
C GLY A 18 -8.22 -3.91 -3.94
N GLY A 19 -8.66 -3.91 -2.68
CA GLY A 19 -8.16 -4.79 -1.65
C GLY A 19 -8.60 -6.25 -1.83
N PRO A 20 -8.22 -7.15 -0.91
CA PRO A 20 -8.50 -8.58 -1.05
C PRO A 20 -9.99 -8.94 -1.10
N ARG A 21 -10.86 -8.08 -0.61
CA ARG A 21 -12.32 -8.29 -0.66
C ARG A 21 -12.94 -7.95 -2.01
N GLU A 22 -12.30 -7.05 -2.75
CA GLU A 22 -12.82 -6.54 -4.02
C GLU A 22 -12.14 -7.16 -5.24
N ASN A 23 -10.88 -7.54 -5.11
CA ASN A 23 -10.04 -8.00 -6.22
C ASN A 23 -9.45 -9.38 -5.89
N GLU A 24 -9.81 -10.38 -6.68
CA GLU A 24 -9.33 -11.75 -6.48
C GLU A 24 -7.82 -11.89 -6.68
N ALA A 25 -7.25 -11.12 -7.59
CA ALA A 25 -5.80 -11.11 -7.79
C ALA A 25 -5.09 -10.54 -6.56
N THR A 26 -5.62 -9.47 -5.96
CA THR A 26 -5.11 -8.95 -4.70
C THR A 26 -5.25 -9.96 -3.57
N ARG A 27 -6.36 -10.71 -3.53
CA ARG A 27 -6.55 -11.77 -2.54
C ARG A 27 -5.52 -12.88 -2.66
N ALA A 28 -5.23 -13.31 -3.88
CA ALA A 28 -4.19 -14.32 -4.12
C ALA A 28 -2.80 -13.79 -3.73
N LEU A 29 -2.51 -12.55 -4.07
CA LEU A 29 -1.24 -11.91 -3.73
C LEU A 29 -1.09 -11.72 -2.21
N ALA A 30 -2.15 -11.35 -1.50
CA ALA A 30 -2.14 -11.24 -0.05
C ALA A 30 -1.75 -12.55 0.64
N ARG A 31 -2.22 -13.69 0.12
CA ARG A 31 -1.81 -15.02 0.60
C ARG A 31 -0.32 -15.28 0.37
N TYR A 32 0.19 -14.89 -0.79
CA TYR A 32 1.61 -15.01 -1.08
C TYR A 32 2.43 -14.11 -0.16
N TRP A 33 2.02 -12.86 0.05
CA TRP A 33 2.69 -11.94 0.96
C TRP A 33 2.73 -12.47 2.39
N HIS A 34 1.65 -13.09 2.84
CA HIS A 34 1.64 -13.76 4.15
C HIS A 34 2.69 -14.86 4.23
N LYS A 35 2.85 -15.67 3.19
CA LYS A 35 3.87 -16.74 3.12
C LYS A 35 5.30 -16.21 3.18
N VAL A 36 5.59 -15.08 2.54
CA VAL A 36 6.92 -14.48 2.52
C VAL A 36 7.14 -13.49 3.67
N GLU A 37 6.20 -13.45 4.60
CA GLU A 37 6.26 -12.59 5.80
C GLU A 37 6.37 -11.09 5.46
N HIS A 38 5.68 -10.65 4.40
CA HIS A 38 5.53 -9.24 4.08
C HIS A 38 4.80 -8.54 5.22
N HIS A 39 5.27 -7.35 5.63
CA HIS A 39 4.68 -6.62 6.74
C HIS A 39 3.36 -5.91 6.42
N ALA A 40 2.91 -5.90 5.17
CA ALA A 40 1.54 -5.51 4.82
C ALA A 40 0.67 -6.76 4.72
N GLU A 41 -0.33 -6.82 5.57
CA GLU A 41 -1.29 -7.92 5.66
C GLU A 41 -2.71 -7.38 5.77
N TRP A 42 -3.69 -8.22 5.47
CA TRP A 42 -5.11 -7.92 5.67
C TRP A 42 -5.75 -8.95 6.58
N THR A 43 -6.62 -8.48 7.46
CA THR A 43 -7.49 -9.36 8.24
C THR A 43 -8.55 -10.01 7.33
N GLY A 44 -9.25 -11.02 7.83
CA GLY A 44 -10.39 -11.62 7.13
C GLY A 44 -11.53 -10.64 6.86
N PHE A 45 -11.58 -9.52 7.57
CA PHE A 45 -12.54 -8.43 7.36
C PHE A 45 -12.05 -7.36 6.37
N GLY A 46 -10.83 -7.49 5.86
CA GLY A 46 -10.25 -6.55 4.91
C GLY A 46 -9.58 -5.35 5.55
N GLU A 47 -9.32 -5.38 6.84
CA GLU A 47 -8.50 -4.37 7.51
C GLU A 47 -7.03 -4.55 7.18
N LEU A 48 -6.35 -3.45 6.93
CA LEU A 48 -4.94 -3.45 6.62
C LEU A 48 -4.11 -3.41 7.90
N ILE A 49 -3.10 -4.26 7.97
CA ILE A 49 -2.10 -4.28 9.03
C ILE A 49 -0.74 -4.01 8.39
N ILE A 50 -0.03 -3.01 8.85
CA ILE A 50 1.33 -2.70 8.39
C ILE A 50 2.28 -2.70 9.60
N GLY A 51 3.25 -3.60 9.59
CA GLY A 51 4.25 -3.68 10.66
C GLY A 51 3.66 -3.92 12.04
N GLY A 52 2.56 -4.65 12.14
CA GLY A 52 1.82 -4.88 13.37
C GLY A 52 0.88 -3.74 13.77
N CYS A 53 0.74 -2.74 12.92
CA CYS A 53 -0.17 -1.62 13.09
C CYS A 53 -1.47 -1.90 12.35
N GLU A 54 -2.56 -2.13 13.07
CA GLU A 54 -3.88 -2.28 12.49
C GLU A 54 -4.44 -0.89 12.12
N LEU A 55 -4.76 -0.73 10.85
CA LEU A 55 -5.33 0.49 10.31
C LEU A 55 -6.83 0.30 10.14
N PRO A 56 -7.66 1.07 10.85
CA PRO A 56 -9.10 0.84 10.84
C PRO A 56 -9.71 1.02 9.45
N ILE A 57 -10.70 0.19 9.13
CA ILE A 57 -11.56 0.40 7.97
C ILE A 57 -12.38 1.65 8.25
N SER A 58 -12.07 2.73 7.55
CA SER A 58 -12.85 3.95 7.62
C SER A 58 -13.23 4.41 6.21
N ALA A 59 -14.40 5.05 6.07
CA ALA A 59 -14.75 5.72 4.83
C ALA A 59 -13.69 6.78 4.50
N GLY A 60 -13.27 6.82 3.24
CA GLY A 60 -12.24 7.75 2.78
C GLY A 60 -10.80 7.28 3.01
N ARG A 61 -10.57 6.11 3.63
CA ARG A 61 -9.23 5.54 3.72
C ARG A 61 -8.75 5.07 2.35
N GLY A 62 -7.51 5.41 2.02
CA GLY A 62 -6.82 4.90 0.83
C GLY A 62 -5.44 4.36 1.17
N ALA A 63 -4.95 3.45 0.36
CA ALA A 63 -3.61 2.88 0.52
C ALA A 63 -2.95 2.58 -0.81
N LEU A 64 -1.65 2.87 -0.89
CA LEU A 64 -0.74 2.38 -1.93
C LEU A 64 0.28 1.48 -1.26
N ILE A 65 0.42 0.26 -1.71
CA ILE A 65 1.31 -0.73 -1.08
C ILE A 65 2.08 -1.50 -2.15
N LEU A 66 3.39 -1.42 -2.08
CA LEU A 66 4.30 -2.14 -2.96
C LEU A 66 4.69 -3.48 -2.35
N GLY A 67 4.81 -4.50 -3.17
CA GLY A 67 5.32 -5.78 -2.73
C GLY A 67 5.71 -6.68 -3.89
N PRO A 68 6.33 -7.83 -3.58
CA PRO A 68 6.83 -8.74 -4.59
C PRO A 68 5.73 -9.59 -5.22
N LEU A 69 5.93 -9.92 -6.49
CA LEU A 69 5.18 -10.99 -7.15
C LEU A 69 5.89 -12.33 -6.98
N PRO A 70 5.17 -13.45 -7.01
CA PRO A 70 5.81 -14.75 -7.12
C PRO A 70 6.68 -14.82 -8.39
N GLY A 71 7.94 -15.23 -8.23
CA GLY A 71 8.92 -15.18 -9.31
C GLY A 71 9.62 -13.81 -9.35
N ASN A 72 9.47 -13.08 -10.44
CA ASN A 72 10.07 -11.77 -10.65
C ASN A 72 9.00 -10.70 -10.85
N GLY A 73 9.28 -9.50 -10.41
CA GLY A 73 8.42 -8.34 -10.59
C GLY A 73 7.82 -7.84 -9.29
N LEU A 74 7.16 -6.71 -9.39
CA LEU A 74 6.55 -5.99 -8.29
C LEU A 74 5.07 -5.77 -8.56
N ALA A 75 4.29 -5.70 -7.52
CA ALA A 75 2.91 -5.26 -7.56
C ALA A 75 2.71 -4.03 -6.70
N LEU A 76 1.93 -3.09 -7.22
CA LEU A 76 1.39 -1.98 -6.46
C LEU A 76 -0.10 -2.24 -6.24
N ILE A 77 -0.52 -2.33 -5.00
CA ILE A 77 -1.92 -2.47 -4.62
C ILE A 77 -2.49 -1.10 -4.27
N ILE A 78 -3.62 -0.76 -4.86
CA ILE A 78 -4.40 0.44 -4.54
C ILE A 78 -5.67 -0.03 -3.81
N ASP A 79 -5.70 0.17 -2.50
CA ASP A 79 -6.81 -0.24 -1.62
C ASP A 79 -7.60 0.96 -1.11
N GLY A 80 -8.81 0.74 -0.67
CA GLY A 80 -9.71 1.73 -0.09
C GLY A 80 -11.10 1.74 -0.74
N ASP A 81 -11.99 2.59 -0.24
CA ASP A 81 -13.24 2.90 -0.93
C ASP A 81 -12.98 3.81 -2.16
N ALA A 82 -14.03 4.20 -2.89
CA ALA A 82 -13.88 5.02 -4.08
C ALA A 82 -13.19 6.36 -3.80
N THR A 83 -13.48 6.99 -2.68
CA THR A 83 -12.85 8.25 -2.25
C THR A 83 -11.41 8.02 -1.85
N GLY A 84 -11.14 7.00 -1.04
CA GLY A 84 -9.81 6.65 -0.59
C GLY A 84 -8.88 6.23 -1.73
N LYS A 85 -9.38 5.47 -2.70
CA LYS A 85 -8.60 5.10 -3.89
C LYS A 85 -8.20 6.34 -4.71
N ARG A 86 -9.13 7.29 -4.89
CA ARG A 86 -8.81 8.55 -5.57
C ARG A 86 -7.77 9.37 -4.82
N ALA A 87 -7.89 9.47 -3.51
CA ALA A 87 -6.90 10.15 -2.68
C ALA A 87 -5.52 9.48 -2.78
N ALA A 88 -5.46 8.16 -2.72
CA ALA A 88 -4.22 7.41 -2.87
C ALA A 88 -3.56 7.61 -4.25
N VAL A 89 -4.35 7.60 -5.31
CA VAL A 89 -3.86 7.85 -6.67
C VAL A 89 -3.38 9.29 -6.83
N ALA A 90 -4.07 10.25 -6.24
CA ALA A 90 -3.69 11.67 -6.28
C ALA A 90 -2.32 11.96 -5.66
N LEU A 91 -1.86 11.12 -4.72
CA LEU A 91 -0.49 11.20 -4.20
C LEU A 91 0.57 10.95 -5.28
N GLY A 92 0.25 10.15 -6.28
CA GLY A 92 1.13 9.91 -7.42
C GLY A 92 1.10 11.00 -8.47
N GLU A 93 0.13 11.91 -8.41
CA GLU A 93 0.03 13.00 -9.36
C GLU A 93 0.97 14.15 -9.00
N PRO A 94 1.64 14.73 -9.98
CA PRO A 94 2.52 15.86 -9.75
C PRO A 94 1.71 17.13 -9.43
N THR A 95 1.55 17.41 -8.16
CA THR A 95 0.91 18.66 -7.68
C THR A 95 1.85 19.86 -7.73
N ILE A 96 3.14 19.62 -7.93
CA ILE A 96 4.18 20.66 -7.98
C ILE A 96 4.71 20.75 -9.40
N PRO A 97 4.89 21.95 -9.95
CA PRO A 97 5.50 22.13 -11.27
C PRO A 97 6.84 21.38 -11.41
N PRO A 98 7.12 20.77 -12.55
CA PRO A 98 8.35 19.98 -12.75
C PRO A 98 9.66 20.69 -12.37
N MET A 99 9.68 22.00 -12.52
CA MET A 99 10.85 22.82 -12.19
C MET A 99 11.13 22.96 -10.70
N ALA A 100 10.13 22.70 -9.86
CA ALA A 100 10.25 22.76 -8.40
C ALA A 100 10.62 21.41 -7.77
N ARG A 101 10.77 20.37 -8.57
CA ARG A 101 11.04 19.03 -8.09
C ARG A 101 12.52 18.77 -7.96
N THR A 102 12.95 18.42 -6.76
CA THR A 102 14.25 17.81 -6.57
C THR A 102 14.17 16.33 -6.95
N PRO A 103 15.30 15.68 -7.27
CA PRO A 103 15.30 14.24 -7.58
C PRO A 103 14.62 13.36 -6.51
N PHE A 104 14.61 13.81 -5.27
CA PHE A 104 14.04 13.08 -4.15
C PHE A 104 12.55 13.37 -3.91
N SER A 105 12.03 14.48 -4.43
CA SER A 105 10.63 14.88 -4.21
C SER A 105 9.61 14.07 -5.02
N ASN A 106 10.07 13.28 -5.97
CA ASN A 106 9.25 12.44 -6.84
C ASN A 106 9.22 10.97 -6.41
N THR A 107 9.92 10.63 -5.33
CA THR A 107 10.00 9.25 -4.87
C THR A 107 8.79 8.95 -3.99
N LEU A 108 7.89 8.11 -4.49
CA LEU A 108 6.84 7.55 -3.65
C LEU A 108 7.45 6.56 -2.67
N PRO A 109 7.07 6.58 -1.39
CA PRO A 109 7.45 5.53 -0.47
C PRO A 109 6.82 4.19 -0.87
N ASP A 110 7.33 3.09 -0.31
CA ASP A 110 6.85 1.74 -0.62
C ASP A 110 5.42 1.49 -0.14
N TYR A 111 4.98 2.24 0.86
CA TYR A 111 3.59 2.26 1.29
C TYR A 111 3.17 3.63 1.77
N ILE A 112 1.93 4.01 1.46
CA ILE A 112 1.27 5.20 1.98
C ILE A 112 -0.17 4.83 2.30
N VAL A 113 -0.64 5.21 3.48
CA VAL A 113 -2.04 5.09 3.87
C VAL A 113 -2.59 6.45 4.21
N THR A 114 -3.66 6.84 3.54
CA THR A 114 -4.35 8.10 3.77
C THR A 114 -5.62 7.87 4.58
N GLY A 115 -5.92 8.79 5.47
CA GLY A 115 -7.16 8.83 6.21
C GLY A 115 -8.22 9.72 5.52
N PRO A 116 -9.44 9.78 6.10
CA PRO A 116 -10.54 10.57 5.54
C PRO A 116 -10.26 12.07 5.51
N GLU A 117 -9.31 12.54 6.29
CA GLU A 117 -8.93 13.97 6.36
C GLU A 117 -7.95 14.40 5.26
N PHE A 118 -7.50 13.48 4.43
CA PHE A 118 -6.49 13.77 3.39
C PHE A 118 -6.95 14.83 2.40
N GLU A 119 -8.21 14.82 1.98
CA GLU A 119 -8.75 15.84 1.05
C GLU A 119 -8.68 17.25 1.63
N ALA A 120 -8.90 17.39 2.93
CA ALA A 120 -8.90 18.69 3.61
C ALA A 120 -7.50 19.13 4.08
N LYS A 121 -6.65 18.19 4.47
CA LYS A 121 -5.37 18.45 5.15
C LYS A 121 -4.13 18.07 4.31
N GLY A 122 -4.29 17.45 3.13
CA GLY A 122 -3.17 16.97 2.35
C GLY A 122 -2.31 15.99 3.15
N TYR A 123 -0.99 16.20 3.19
CA TYR A 123 -0.08 15.32 3.92
C TYR A 123 -0.38 15.19 5.43
N GLY A 124 -1.07 16.15 6.03
CA GLY A 124 -1.58 16.03 7.39
C GLY A 124 -2.62 14.94 7.59
N GLY A 125 -3.23 14.45 6.53
CA GLY A 125 -4.17 13.33 6.53
C GLY A 125 -3.52 11.96 6.24
N VAL A 126 -2.21 11.90 6.07
CA VAL A 126 -1.47 10.63 5.94
C VAL A 126 -1.33 9.97 7.30
N ILE A 127 -1.77 8.73 7.43
CA ILE A 127 -1.72 7.98 8.70
C ILE A 127 -0.58 6.97 8.78
N ALA A 128 -0.03 6.57 7.65
CA ALA A 128 1.17 5.74 7.61
C ALA A 128 1.89 5.94 6.28
N ALA A 129 3.20 6.01 6.31
CA ALA A 129 4.02 6.05 5.09
C ALA A 129 5.44 5.59 5.40
N GLY A 130 6.08 4.93 4.47
CA GLY A 130 7.47 4.52 4.64
C GLY A 130 7.96 3.52 3.62
N TYR A 131 9.03 2.86 4.01
CA TYR A 131 9.75 1.91 3.17
C TYR A 131 9.82 0.54 3.82
N PHE A 132 9.86 -0.49 3.00
CA PHE A 132 10.20 -1.85 3.42
C PHE A 132 11.71 -2.08 3.23
N ASN A 133 12.27 -2.97 4.05
CA ASN A 133 13.61 -3.47 3.82
C ASN A 133 13.61 -4.56 2.73
N TYR A 134 14.77 -5.13 2.44
CA TYR A 134 14.91 -6.18 1.41
C TYR A 134 14.13 -7.47 1.70
N LYS A 135 13.66 -7.66 2.94
CA LYS A 135 12.77 -8.77 3.35
C LYS A 135 11.29 -8.39 3.38
N TRP A 136 10.95 -7.23 2.84
CA TRP A 136 9.58 -6.67 2.85
C TRP A 136 9.02 -6.42 4.25
N ARG A 137 9.89 -6.13 5.19
CA ARG A 137 9.51 -5.71 6.55
C ARG A 137 9.64 -4.20 6.68
N VAL A 138 8.78 -3.59 7.49
CA VAL A 138 8.82 -2.15 7.72
C VAL A 138 10.19 -1.72 8.20
N TRP A 139 10.81 -0.81 7.45
CA TRP A 139 12.03 -0.15 7.86
C TRP A 139 11.70 1.00 8.79
N ARG A 140 11.77 0.77 10.08
CA ARG A 140 11.29 1.71 11.11
C ARG A 140 11.98 3.07 11.05
N ALA A 141 13.25 3.12 10.72
CA ALA A 141 14.02 4.36 10.61
C ALA A 141 13.55 5.24 9.43
N ALA A 142 12.86 4.67 8.44
CA ALA A 142 12.33 5.36 7.27
C ALA A 142 10.80 5.23 7.16
N SER A 143 10.11 5.12 8.29
CA SER A 143 8.67 4.90 8.30
C SER A 143 7.99 5.78 9.35
N PHE A 144 6.80 6.24 8.99
CA PHE A 144 5.90 6.97 9.86
C PHE A 144 4.63 6.14 10.05
N LEU A 145 4.25 5.94 11.31
CA LEU A 145 2.98 5.35 11.71
C LEU A 145 2.34 6.31 12.72
N SER A 146 1.13 6.75 12.44
CA SER A 146 0.47 7.72 13.32
C SER A 146 0.17 7.13 14.70
N SER A 147 -0.07 8.03 15.67
CA SER A 147 -0.45 7.63 17.03
C SER A 147 -1.78 6.87 17.10
N ASP A 148 -2.62 6.99 16.06
CA ASP A 148 -3.90 6.29 15.94
C ASP A 148 -3.74 4.83 15.50
N CYS A 149 -2.52 4.42 15.31
CA CYS A 149 -2.16 3.05 14.98
C CYS A 149 -2.47 2.12 16.16
N LEU A 150 -3.45 1.25 15.99
CA LEU A 150 -3.70 0.19 16.95
C LEU A 150 -2.62 -0.87 16.78
N ARG A 151 -1.75 -1.00 17.77
CA ARG A 151 -0.75 -2.07 17.76
C ARG A 151 -1.43 -3.39 18.04
N VAL A 152 -1.32 -4.31 17.11
CA VAL A 152 -1.65 -5.71 17.33
C VAL A 152 -0.45 -6.33 18.06
N GLU A 153 -0.68 -6.73 19.30
CA GLU A 153 0.31 -7.48 20.07
C GLU A 153 0.37 -8.94 19.61
#